data_3d9f8da6e80e9d3bd050f077f21d2b4c
#
_entry.id   3d9f8da6e80e9d3bd050f077f21d2b4c
#
_cell.length_a   1.000
_cell.length_b   1.000
_cell.length_c   1.000
_cell.angle_alpha   90.00
_cell.angle_beta   90.00
_cell.angle_gamma   90.00
#
_symmetry.space_group_name_H-M   'P 1'
#
loop_
_entity.id
_entity.type
_entity.pdbx_description
1 polymer ?
#
loop_
_entity_poly.entity_id
_entity_poly.type
_entity_poly.pdbx_seq_one_letter_code
_entity_poly.pdbx_strand_id
1 'polypeptide(L)'
;MLFRSAIGRRIIDKLQMLQIGETVRNLGLEGQMSKKGTPTMGGIIIIIAIVVPTLLCAKLTNIYVILMLVTTIWLGALGFADDYIKVFRKNKEGMHGKFKIIGQIGLGLIVGLVLFMSPDVVIKENMEVRHDNVIEEVRYHAVEKKSTKTTIPFVKNNNFDYAQLVNWAGEYKEEAAWLVFVLMVIFVVTAVSNGANLTDGLDGLAAGSSAIIGVALGILAYM
;
A
#
# COMPACT_ATOMS: atom_id res chain seq x y z
N MET A 1 7.25 21.83 2.13
CA MET A 1 7.12 23.03 1.28
C MET A 1 8.34 23.27 0.39
N LEU A 2 9.57 23.15 0.92
CA LEU A 2 10.84 23.40 0.18
C LEU A 2 11.05 22.44 -1.02
N PHE A 3 10.71 21.16 -0.90
CA PHE A 3 10.86 20.17 -1.97
C PHE A 3 9.96 20.48 -3.19
N ARG A 4 8.72 20.94 -2.93
CA ARG A 4 7.80 21.36 -4.00
C ARG A 4 8.30 22.59 -4.76
N SER A 5 8.93 23.57 -4.07
CA SER A 5 9.39 24.81 -4.70
C SER A 5 10.71 24.65 -5.47
N ALA A 6 11.62 23.78 -5.00
CA ALA A 6 12.93 23.62 -5.62
C ALA A 6 12.97 22.59 -6.76
N ILE A 7 12.33 21.44 -6.59
CA ILE A 7 12.42 20.32 -7.55
C ILE A 7 11.11 20.12 -8.28
N GLY A 8 9.96 20.22 -7.57
CA GLY A 8 8.64 19.94 -8.13
C GLY A 8 8.29 20.83 -9.33
N ARG A 9 8.62 22.13 -9.26
CA ARG A 9 8.33 23.08 -10.35
C ARG A 9 9.10 22.74 -11.62
N ARG A 10 10.38 22.39 -11.51
CA ARG A 10 11.20 21.98 -12.66
C ARG A 10 10.70 20.68 -13.31
N ILE A 11 10.22 19.73 -12.49
CA ILE A 11 9.64 18.48 -12.99
C ILE A 11 8.31 18.76 -13.68
N ILE A 12 7.45 19.60 -13.10
CA ILE A 12 6.17 20.02 -13.70
C ILE A 12 6.40 20.67 -15.04
N ASP A 13 7.29 21.67 -15.12
CA ASP A 13 7.61 22.39 -16.35
C ASP A 13 8.13 21.42 -17.43
N LYS A 14 8.99 20.47 -17.05
CA LYS A 14 9.52 19.45 -17.95
C LYS A 14 8.44 18.45 -18.42
N LEU A 15 7.54 18.06 -17.52
CA LEU A 15 6.40 17.21 -17.89
C LEU A 15 5.43 17.95 -18.81
N GLN A 16 5.16 19.23 -18.58
CA GLN A 16 4.32 20.05 -19.46
C GLN A 16 4.93 20.17 -20.86
N MET A 17 6.25 20.34 -20.96
CA MET A 17 6.94 20.35 -22.27
C MET A 17 6.84 19.02 -23.01
N LEU A 18 6.85 17.90 -22.30
CA LEU A 18 6.78 16.55 -22.88
C LEU A 18 5.35 16.13 -23.23
N GLN A 19 4.35 16.75 -22.63
CA GLN A 19 2.94 16.38 -22.75
C GLN A 19 2.14 17.30 -23.68
N ILE A 20 2.74 17.76 -24.75
CA ILE A 20 2.07 18.61 -25.75
C ILE A 20 0.84 17.85 -26.30
N GLY A 21 -0.36 18.20 -25.82
CA GLY A 21 -1.62 17.86 -26.45
C GLY A 21 -2.50 16.79 -25.79
N GLU A 22 -2.49 16.66 -24.46
CA GLU A 22 -3.52 15.85 -23.81
C GLU A 22 -4.91 16.45 -24.04
N THR A 23 -5.76 15.73 -24.78
CA THR A 23 -7.13 16.14 -25.04
C THR A 23 -8.00 15.70 -23.89
N VAL A 24 -8.49 16.65 -23.10
CA VAL A 24 -9.50 16.41 -22.07
C VAL A 24 -10.74 15.77 -22.72
N ARG A 25 -11.23 14.64 -22.17
CA ARG A 25 -12.52 14.08 -22.60
C ARG A 25 -13.61 15.08 -22.28
N ASN A 26 -14.36 15.50 -23.29
CA ASN A 26 -15.55 16.32 -23.06
C ASN A 26 -16.70 15.42 -22.63
N LEU A 27 -16.94 15.32 -21.32
CA LEU A 27 -18.05 14.56 -20.74
C LEU A 27 -19.25 15.45 -20.40
N GLY A 28 -19.21 16.72 -20.81
CA GLY A 28 -20.29 17.70 -20.56
C GLY A 28 -20.35 18.21 -19.12
N LEU A 29 -19.33 17.93 -18.27
CA LEU A 29 -19.26 18.40 -16.89
C LEU A 29 -18.64 19.80 -16.83
N GLU A 30 -19.27 20.70 -16.07
CA GLU A 30 -18.73 22.05 -15.80
C GLU A 30 -17.35 21.92 -15.12
N GLY A 31 -16.37 22.70 -15.55
CA GLY A 31 -15.01 22.72 -15.00
C GLY A 31 -14.00 21.80 -15.68
N GLN A 32 -14.39 20.89 -16.59
CA GLN A 32 -13.44 20.04 -17.31
C GLN A 32 -12.48 20.81 -18.21
N MET A 33 -12.93 21.93 -18.77
CA MET A 33 -12.11 22.76 -19.65
C MET A 33 -11.00 23.51 -18.91
N SER A 34 -11.15 23.75 -17.60
CA SER A 34 -10.12 24.37 -16.78
C SER A 34 -8.92 23.45 -16.52
N LYS A 35 -9.07 22.14 -16.72
CA LYS A 35 -8.01 21.12 -16.57
C LYS A 35 -7.13 20.96 -17.83
N LYS A 36 -7.47 21.64 -18.92
CA LYS A 36 -6.68 21.60 -20.15
C LYS A 36 -5.29 22.19 -19.87
N GLY A 37 -4.27 21.37 -20.04
CA GLY A 37 -2.86 21.73 -19.73
C GLY A 37 -2.33 21.28 -18.37
N THR A 38 -3.15 20.59 -17.55
CA THR A 38 -2.63 19.95 -16.34
C THR A 38 -1.75 18.75 -16.74
N PRO A 39 -0.48 18.69 -16.30
CA PRO A 39 0.38 17.58 -16.68
C PRO A 39 -0.10 16.27 -16.00
N THR A 40 -0.13 15.20 -16.78
CA THR A 40 -0.25 13.82 -16.26
C THR A 40 1.09 13.36 -15.67
N MET A 41 1.16 12.17 -15.10
CA MET A 41 2.38 11.58 -14.52
C MET A 41 2.92 12.33 -13.29
N GLY A 42 2.10 13.16 -12.61
CA GLY A 42 2.47 13.85 -11.37
C GLY A 42 2.82 12.90 -10.20
N GLY A 43 2.40 11.65 -10.29
CA GLY A 43 2.73 10.59 -9.33
C GLY A 43 4.24 10.37 -9.14
N ILE A 44 5.07 10.67 -10.14
CA ILE A 44 6.53 10.61 -10.02
C ILE A 44 7.04 11.51 -8.89
N ILE A 45 6.48 12.71 -8.76
CA ILE A 45 6.89 13.66 -7.71
C ILE A 45 6.57 13.08 -6.33
N ILE A 46 5.41 12.43 -6.20
CA ILE A 46 4.97 11.79 -4.95
C ILE A 46 5.89 10.63 -4.60
N ILE A 47 6.19 9.76 -5.58
CA ILE A 47 7.09 8.61 -5.39
C ILE A 47 8.47 9.08 -4.93
N ILE A 48 9.07 10.06 -5.61
CA ILE A 48 10.37 10.62 -5.22
C ILE A 48 10.31 11.23 -3.82
N ALA A 49 9.23 11.96 -3.50
CA ALA A 49 9.05 12.59 -2.19
C ALA A 49 8.90 11.58 -1.04
N ILE A 50 8.46 10.36 -1.31
CA ILE A 50 8.36 9.27 -0.33
C ILE A 50 9.66 8.46 -0.29
N VAL A 51 10.14 8.01 -1.45
CA VAL A 51 11.27 7.07 -1.54
C VAL A 51 12.57 7.71 -1.07
N VAL A 52 12.87 8.95 -1.49
CA VAL A 52 14.15 9.60 -1.14
C VAL A 52 14.30 9.83 0.36
N PRO A 53 13.36 10.43 1.09
CA PRO A 53 13.49 10.57 2.54
C PRO A 53 13.51 9.22 3.27
N THR A 54 12.75 8.24 2.78
CA THR A 54 12.75 6.90 3.39
C THR A 54 14.10 6.22 3.25
N LEU A 55 14.76 6.32 2.09
CA LEU A 55 16.11 5.78 1.89
C LEU A 55 17.17 6.48 2.74
N LEU A 56 17.00 7.78 3.01
CA LEU A 56 17.97 8.57 3.78
C LEU A 56 17.78 8.44 5.30
N CYS A 57 16.54 8.30 5.76
CA CYS A 57 16.21 8.44 7.17
C CYS A 57 15.71 7.16 7.84
N ALA A 58 15.19 6.18 7.06
CA ALA A 58 14.62 4.98 7.63
C ALA A 58 15.68 3.89 7.88
N LYS A 59 15.40 3.00 8.82
CA LYS A 59 16.24 1.83 9.09
C LYS A 59 16.03 0.78 8.00
N LEU A 60 16.91 0.77 6.99
CA LEU A 60 16.81 -0.12 5.82
C LEU A 60 17.03 -1.62 6.14
N THR A 61 17.47 -1.96 7.35
CA THR A 61 17.54 -3.34 7.82
C THR A 61 16.18 -3.87 8.28
N ASN A 62 15.16 -3.01 8.43
CA ASN A 62 13.83 -3.42 8.82
C ASN A 62 13.07 -3.97 7.60
N ILE A 63 12.62 -5.21 7.68
CA ILE A 63 11.91 -5.90 6.60
C ILE A 63 10.64 -5.17 6.15
N TYR A 64 9.92 -4.55 7.10
CA TYR A 64 8.71 -3.79 6.80
C TYR A 64 9.01 -2.53 5.97
N VAL A 65 10.13 -1.84 6.27
CA VAL A 65 10.57 -0.68 5.48
C VAL A 65 10.92 -1.10 4.06
N ILE A 66 11.64 -2.22 3.90
CA ILE A 66 11.98 -2.77 2.58
C ILE A 66 10.71 -3.12 1.81
N LEU A 67 9.75 -3.82 2.43
CA LEU A 67 8.49 -4.19 1.79
C LEU A 67 7.68 -2.94 1.37
N MET A 68 7.62 -1.91 2.21
CA MET A 68 6.95 -0.65 1.87
C MET A 68 7.61 0.06 0.68
N LEU A 69 8.95 0.09 0.63
CA LEU A 69 9.69 0.66 -0.50
C LEU A 69 9.44 -0.13 -1.78
N VAL A 70 9.55 -1.46 -1.73
CA VAL A 70 9.29 -2.35 -2.87
C VAL A 70 7.86 -2.15 -3.38
N THR A 71 6.87 -2.13 -2.49
CA THR A 71 5.46 -1.91 -2.82
C THR A 71 5.26 -0.56 -3.49
N THR A 72 5.84 0.50 -2.94
CA THR A 72 5.73 1.86 -3.48
C THR A 72 6.33 1.95 -4.88
N ILE A 73 7.54 1.41 -5.08
CA ILE A 73 8.22 1.43 -6.37
C ILE A 73 7.48 0.56 -7.38
N TRP A 74 7.02 -0.64 -6.99
CA TRP A 74 6.32 -1.57 -7.87
C TRP A 74 5.00 -1.00 -8.39
N LEU A 75 4.14 -0.53 -7.46
CA LEU A 75 2.86 0.08 -7.84
C LEU A 75 3.07 1.40 -8.58
N GLY A 76 4.09 2.16 -8.20
CA GLY A 76 4.49 3.36 -8.90
C GLY A 76 4.93 3.08 -10.35
N ALA A 77 5.69 2.02 -10.59
CA ALA A 77 6.08 1.59 -11.93
C ALA A 77 4.88 1.12 -12.76
N LEU A 78 3.93 0.42 -12.17
CA LEU A 78 2.68 0.02 -12.84
C LEU A 78 1.85 1.26 -13.23
N GLY A 79 1.69 2.24 -12.32
CA GLY A 79 0.99 3.49 -12.61
C GLY A 79 1.71 4.31 -13.68
N PHE A 80 3.02 4.41 -13.59
CA PHE A 80 3.84 5.08 -14.61
C PHE A 80 3.68 4.44 -15.99
N ALA A 81 3.69 3.10 -16.07
CA ALA A 81 3.50 2.37 -17.33
C ALA A 81 2.11 2.62 -17.92
N ASP A 82 1.07 2.70 -17.09
CA ASP A 82 -0.29 3.05 -17.51
C ASP A 82 -0.35 4.45 -18.12
N ASP A 83 0.21 5.44 -17.42
CA ASP A 83 0.25 6.82 -17.88
C ASP A 83 1.15 6.99 -19.11
N TYR A 84 2.26 6.28 -19.18
CA TYR A 84 3.14 6.27 -20.35
C TYR A 84 2.41 5.80 -21.61
N ILE A 85 1.63 4.72 -21.51
CA ILE A 85 0.83 4.21 -22.63
C ILE A 85 -0.21 5.26 -23.07
N LYS A 86 -0.87 5.91 -22.10
CA LYS A 86 -1.88 6.95 -22.40
C LYS A 86 -1.28 8.15 -23.12
N VAL A 87 -0.13 8.63 -22.63
CA VAL A 87 0.48 9.89 -23.14
C VAL A 87 1.26 9.63 -24.42
N PHE A 88 2.24 8.70 -24.39
CA PHE A 88 3.18 8.54 -25.50
C PHE A 88 2.64 7.66 -26.63
N ARG A 89 1.85 6.62 -26.31
CA ARG A 89 1.19 5.78 -27.32
C ARG A 89 -0.18 6.31 -27.76
N LYS A 90 -0.63 7.42 -27.17
CA LYS A 90 -1.94 8.05 -27.47
C LYS A 90 -3.12 7.07 -27.33
N ASN A 91 -2.95 6.04 -26.51
CA ASN A 91 -4.00 5.08 -26.21
C ASN A 91 -4.77 5.54 -24.97
N LYS A 92 -5.97 6.08 -25.16
CA LYS A 92 -6.82 6.63 -24.08
C LYS A 92 -7.23 5.61 -23.03
N GLU A 93 -7.20 4.31 -23.34
CA GLU A 93 -7.56 3.27 -22.41
C GLU A 93 -6.42 2.93 -21.44
N GLY A 94 -5.16 3.28 -21.81
CA GLY A 94 -3.99 2.97 -21.02
C GLY A 94 -3.63 1.47 -21.06
N MET A 95 -3.10 0.96 -19.96
CA MET A 95 -2.76 -0.45 -19.83
C MET A 95 -4.03 -1.29 -19.60
N HIS A 96 -4.15 -2.40 -20.34
CA HIS A 96 -5.26 -3.34 -20.14
C HIS A 96 -5.37 -3.79 -18.69
N GLY A 97 -6.59 -3.84 -18.15
CA GLY A 97 -6.87 -4.21 -16.76
C GLY A 97 -6.25 -5.55 -16.33
N LYS A 98 -6.15 -6.52 -17.25
CA LYS A 98 -5.50 -7.82 -16.99
C LYS A 98 -4.04 -7.68 -16.56
N PHE A 99 -3.27 -6.81 -17.21
CA PHE A 99 -1.86 -6.58 -16.85
C PHE A 99 -1.71 -5.87 -15.50
N LYS A 100 -2.63 -4.95 -15.18
CA LYS A 100 -2.69 -4.32 -13.85
C LYS A 100 -2.92 -5.36 -12.76
N ILE A 101 -3.90 -6.23 -12.95
CA ILE A 101 -4.23 -7.30 -11.99
C ILE A 101 -3.07 -8.27 -11.84
N ILE A 102 -2.44 -8.69 -12.94
CA ILE A 102 -1.25 -9.58 -12.88
C ILE A 102 -0.13 -8.94 -12.10
N GLY A 103 0.15 -7.66 -12.33
CA GLY A 103 1.16 -6.92 -11.57
C GLY A 103 0.84 -6.79 -10.08
N GLN A 104 -0.43 -6.60 -9.73
CA GLN A 104 -0.91 -6.53 -8.34
C GLN A 104 -0.84 -7.90 -7.64
N ILE A 105 -1.24 -8.97 -8.33
CA ILE A 105 -1.11 -10.35 -7.83
C ILE A 105 0.37 -10.69 -7.60
N GLY A 106 1.24 -10.37 -8.56
CA GLY A 106 2.68 -10.58 -8.43
C GLY A 106 3.27 -9.89 -7.21
N LEU A 107 2.88 -8.62 -6.96
CA LEU A 107 3.29 -7.90 -5.77
C LEU A 107 2.74 -8.55 -4.49
N GLY A 108 1.45 -8.88 -4.46
CA GLY A 108 0.82 -9.52 -3.31
C GLY A 108 1.47 -10.86 -2.97
N LEU A 109 1.88 -11.62 -3.99
CA LEU A 109 2.63 -12.86 -3.81
C LEU A 109 4.00 -12.60 -3.20
N ILE A 110 4.77 -11.63 -3.72
CA ILE A 110 6.08 -11.25 -3.17
C ILE A 110 5.94 -10.84 -1.71
N VAL A 111 5.01 -9.94 -1.39
CA VAL A 111 4.77 -9.48 -0.02
C VAL A 111 4.37 -10.64 0.89
N GLY A 112 3.40 -11.47 0.46
CA GLY A 112 2.92 -12.61 1.23
C GLY A 112 4.02 -13.65 1.51
N LEU A 113 4.86 -13.96 0.50
CA LEU A 113 5.98 -14.89 0.66
C LEU A 113 7.05 -14.32 1.57
N VAL A 114 7.40 -13.05 1.47
CA VAL A 114 8.38 -12.42 2.36
C VAL A 114 7.87 -12.42 3.81
N LEU A 115 6.59 -12.11 4.04
CA LEU A 115 5.98 -12.19 5.37
C LEU A 115 5.98 -13.62 5.92
N PHE A 116 5.79 -14.62 5.05
CA PHE A 116 5.86 -16.02 5.42
C PHE A 116 7.29 -16.48 5.74
N MET A 117 8.27 -16.13 4.90
CA MET A 117 9.63 -16.67 5.00
C MET A 117 10.49 -15.92 6.01
N SER A 118 10.28 -14.61 6.20
CA SER A 118 11.13 -13.82 7.08
C SER A 118 10.97 -14.20 8.56
N PRO A 119 12.06 -14.50 9.26
CA PRO A 119 12.03 -14.75 10.69
C PRO A 119 11.73 -13.48 11.52
N ASP A 120 12.01 -12.30 10.96
CA ASP A 120 11.80 -11.02 11.65
C ASP A 120 10.32 -10.60 11.71
N VAL A 121 9.44 -11.32 10.99
CA VAL A 121 8.00 -11.08 10.99
C VAL A 121 7.36 -11.88 12.13
N VAL A 122 7.22 -11.23 13.26
CA VAL A 122 6.67 -11.82 14.49
C VAL A 122 5.60 -10.93 15.10
N ILE A 123 4.64 -11.55 15.77
CA ILE A 123 3.64 -10.85 16.58
C ILE A 123 4.10 -10.92 18.03
N LYS A 124 4.04 -9.79 18.73
CA LYS A 124 4.30 -9.73 20.17
C LYS A 124 2.98 -9.91 20.90
N GLU A 125 2.76 -11.06 21.51
CA GLU A 125 1.61 -11.31 22.38
C GLU A 125 1.98 -10.99 23.82
N ASN A 126 1.16 -10.17 24.48
CA ASN A 126 1.29 -9.92 25.91
C ASN A 126 0.72 -11.13 26.65
N MET A 127 1.56 -11.82 27.44
CA MET A 127 1.08 -12.87 28.34
C MET A 127 0.64 -12.26 29.66
N GLU A 128 -0.62 -12.47 30.04
CA GLU A 128 -1.09 -12.28 31.40
C GLU A 128 -0.62 -13.46 32.25
N VAL A 129 0.32 -13.24 33.13
CA VAL A 129 0.69 -14.24 34.11
C VAL A 129 -0.33 -14.19 35.27
N ARG A 130 -1.24 -15.17 35.33
CA ARG A 130 -2.20 -15.32 36.41
C ARG A 130 -1.59 -16.26 37.46
N HIS A 131 -1.32 -15.75 38.65
CA HIS A 131 -1.12 -16.55 39.84
C HIS A 131 -2.38 -16.41 40.72
N ASP A 132 -3.02 -17.52 41.07
CA ASP A 132 -4.15 -17.65 42.01
C ASP A 132 -5.32 -16.67 41.78
N ASN A 133 -5.83 -16.55 40.54
CA ASN A 133 -6.97 -15.68 40.16
C ASN A 133 -6.82 -14.18 40.50
N VAL A 134 -5.65 -13.71 40.89
CA VAL A 134 -5.31 -12.31 41.07
C VAL A 134 -4.28 -11.91 40.02
N ILE A 135 -4.55 -10.83 39.29
CA ILE A 135 -3.60 -10.24 38.35
C ILE A 135 -2.55 -9.49 39.18
N GLU A 136 -1.44 -10.16 39.53
CA GLU A 136 -0.38 -9.56 40.35
C GLU A 136 0.60 -8.69 39.55
N GLU A 137 0.88 -9.01 38.30
CA GLU A 137 1.71 -8.18 37.42
C GLU A 137 1.39 -8.48 35.96
N VAL A 138 1.14 -7.45 35.17
CA VAL A 138 1.18 -7.55 33.71
C VAL A 138 2.65 -7.44 33.32
N ARG A 139 3.38 -8.56 33.35
CA ARG A 139 4.71 -8.62 32.74
C ARG A 139 4.53 -8.68 31.24
N TYR A 140 4.90 -7.61 30.55
CA TYR A 140 5.00 -7.57 29.10
C TYR A 140 6.20 -8.44 28.64
N HIS A 141 6.13 -9.75 28.87
CA HIS A 141 6.98 -10.68 28.16
C HIS A 141 6.38 -10.84 26.76
N ALA A 142 6.87 -10.03 25.84
CA ALA A 142 6.55 -10.17 24.44
C ALA A 142 7.16 -11.49 23.93
N VAL A 143 6.36 -12.56 23.93
CA VAL A 143 6.75 -13.79 23.22
C VAL A 143 6.61 -13.53 21.75
N GLU A 144 7.74 -13.47 21.07
CA GLU A 144 7.79 -13.32 19.61
C GLU A 144 7.36 -14.64 18.99
N LYS A 145 6.17 -14.65 18.39
CA LYS A 145 5.62 -15.83 17.72
C LYS A 145 5.24 -15.49 16.28
N LYS A 146 5.66 -16.37 15.38
CA LYS A 146 5.15 -16.35 14.01
C LYS A 146 3.66 -16.72 14.02
N SER A 147 2.82 -15.90 13.44
CA SER A 147 1.37 -16.09 13.49
C SER A 147 0.70 -15.62 12.22
N THR A 148 -0.35 -16.33 11.84
CA THR A 148 -1.25 -15.96 10.72
C THR A 148 -2.42 -15.09 11.18
N LYS A 149 -2.31 -14.42 12.31
CA LYS A 149 -3.37 -13.53 12.83
C LYS A 149 -3.32 -12.17 12.17
N THR A 150 -4.48 -11.62 11.84
CA THR A 150 -4.64 -10.24 11.35
C THR A 150 -5.57 -9.49 12.28
N THR A 151 -5.22 -8.24 12.61
CA THR A 151 -6.09 -7.39 13.39
C THR A 151 -7.24 -6.87 12.52
N ILE A 152 -8.48 -7.20 12.91
CA ILE A 152 -9.69 -6.73 12.24
C ILE A 152 -10.49 -5.91 13.25
N PRO A 153 -10.76 -4.63 12.98
CA PRO A 153 -11.60 -3.80 13.85
C PRO A 153 -13.02 -4.39 13.93
N PHE A 154 -13.66 -4.20 15.08
CA PHE A 154 -15.06 -4.62 15.37
C PHE A 154 -15.28 -6.14 15.53
N VAL A 155 -14.27 -6.97 15.46
CA VAL A 155 -14.36 -8.40 15.78
C VAL A 155 -13.98 -8.62 17.26
N LYS A 156 -14.59 -9.62 17.90
CA LYS A 156 -14.24 -9.99 19.29
C LYS A 156 -12.73 -10.29 19.38
N ASN A 157 -12.05 -9.65 20.33
CA ASN A 157 -10.59 -9.68 20.54
C ASN A 157 -9.78 -8.99 19.43
N ASN A 158 -10.40 -8.30 18.48
CA ASN A 158 -9.76 -7.60 17.35
C ASN A 158 -8.78 -8.45 16.53
N ASN A 159 -8.81 -9.77 16.66
CA ASN A 159 -7.91 -10.69 15.99
C ASN A 159 -8.68 -11.73 15.20
N PHE A 160 -8.26 -11.93 13.96
CA PHE A 160 -8.73 -12.99 13.10
C PHE A 160 -7.58 -13.91 12.77
N ASP A 161 -7.70 -15.19 13.17
CA ASP A 161 -6.70 -16.21 12.93
C ASP A 161 -7.11 -17.09 11.75
N TYR A 162 -6.32 -17.03 10.67
CA TYR A 162 -6.60 -17.83 9.46
C TYR A 162 -6.51 -19.33 9.70
N ALA A 163 -5.81 -19.77 10.75
CA ALA A 163 -5.75 -21.18 11.14
C ALA A 163 -7.13 -21.73 11.52
N GLN A 164 -8.08 -20.86 11.94
CA GLN A 164 -9.45 -21.29 12.25
C GLN A 164 -10.25 -21.68 11.01
N LEU A 165 -9.97 -21.08 9.84
CA LEU A 165 -10.64 -21.39 8.58
C LEU A 165 -10.26 -22.78 8.04
N VAL A 166 -9.10 -23.28 8.42
CA VAL A 166 -8.52 -24.53 7.88
C VAL A 166 -8.42 -25.64 8.93
N ASN A 167 -9.28 -25.60 9.95
CA ASN A 167 -9.33 -26.65 11.00
C ASN A 167 -9.53 -28.06 10.43
N TRP A 168 -10.13 -28.15 9.25
CA TRP A 168 -10.38 -29.42 8.55
C TRP A 168 -9.11 -30.04 7.93
N ALA A 169 -7.99 -29.28 7.82
CA ALA A 169 -6.75 -29.72 7.18
C ALA A 169 -5.89 -30.64 8.06
N GLY A 170 -6.26 -30.90 9.33
CA GLY A 170 -5.57 -31.82 10.20
C GLY A 170 -4.08 -31.47 10.40
N GLU A 171 -3.17 -32.37 9.99
CA GLU A 171 -1.73 -32.19 10.12
C GLU A 171 -1.15 -31.03 9.30
N TYR A 172 -1.78 -30.70 8.18
CA TYR A 172 -1.37 -29.59 7.27
C TYR A 172 -2.01 -28.24 7.61
N LYS A 173 -2.52 -28.09 8.84
CA LYS A 173 -3.25 -26.88 9.25
C LYS A 173 -2.39 -25.62 9.19
N GLU A 174 -1.13 -25.69 9.57
CA GLU A 174 -0.25 -24.51 9.58
C GLU A 174 0.11 -24.07 8.17
N GLU A 175 0.46 -24.99 7.29
CA GLU A 175 0.76 -24.70 5.87
C GLU A 175 -0.47 -24.15 5.15
N ALA A 176 -1.63 -24.76 5.39
CA ALA A 176 -2.89 -24.32 4.82
C ALA A 176 -3.27 -22.91 5.32
N ALA A 177 -3.03 -22.59 6.61
CA ALA A 177 -3.27 -21.27 7.17
C ALA A 177 -2.38 -20.21 6.50
N TRP A 178 -1.11 -20.53 6.26
CA TRP A 178 -0.21 -19.63 5.54
C TRP A 178 -0.60 -19.43 4.08
N LEU A 179 -1.08 -20.48 3.41
CA LEU A 179 -1.59 -20.35 2.05
C LEU A 179 -2.80 -19.39 2.00
N VAL A 180 -3.75 -19.56 2.92
CA VAL A 180 -4.91 -18.65 3.02
C VAL A 180 -4.46 -17.23 3.36
N PHE A 181 -3.48 -17.06 4.23
CA PHE A 181 -2.91 -15.76 4.56
C PHE A 181 -2.31 -15.08 3.32
N VAL A 182 -1.49 -15.78 2.53
CA VAL A 182 -0.90 -15.25 1.29
C VAL A 182 -2.00 -14.86 0.28
N LEU A 183 -3.02 -15.69 0.11
CA LEU A 183 -4.17 -15.36 -0.74
C LEU A 183 -4.89 -14.10 -0.26
N MET A 184 -5.04 -13.94 1.06
CA MET A 184 -5.64 -12.73 1.62
C MET A 184 -4.76 -11.50 1.40
N VAL A 185 -3.44 -11.61 1.51
CA VAL A 185 -2.51 -10.51 1.18
C VAL A 185 -2.66 -10.10 -0.29
N ILE A 186 -2.72 -11.06 -1.22
CA ILE A 186 -2.95 -10.79 -2.64
C ILE A 186 -4.29 -10.07 -2.84
N PHE A 187 -5.34 -10.55 -2.18
CA PHE A 187 -6.67 -9.94 -2.25
C PHE A 187 -6.64 -8.49 -1.76
N VAL A 188 -6.04 -8.23 -0.58
CA VAL A 188 -5.95 -6.89 0.01
C VAL A 188 -5.15 -5.94 -0.89
N VAL A 189 -3.97 -6.36 -1.38
CA VAL A 189 -3.15 -5.53 -2.29
C VAL A 189 -3.93 -5.18 -3.55
N THR A 190 -4.61 -6.17 -4.15
CA THR A 190 -5.40 -5.96 -5.38
C THR A 190 -6.61 -5.06 -5.12
N ALA A 191 -7.36 -5.30 -4.05
CA ALA A 191 -8.55 -4.52 -3.70
C ALA A 191 -8.21 -3.07 -3.37
N VAL A 192 -7.21 -2.83 -2.52
CA VAL A 192 -6.79 -1.49 -2.12
C VAL A 192 -6.20 -0.70 -3.29
N SER A 193 -5.36 -1.34 -4.11
CA SER A 193 -4.77 -0.68 -5.29
C SER A 193 -5.84 -0.27 -6.31
N ASN A 194 -6.81 -1.12 -6.59
CA ASN A 194 -7.92 -0.79 -7.49
C ASN A 194 -8.89 0.23 -6.85
N GLY A 195 -9.17 0.10 -5.54
CA GLY A 195 -9.97 1.07 -4.80
C GLY A 195 -9.36 2.47 -4.84
N ALA A 196 -8.04 2.59 -4.60
CA ALA A 196 -7.32 3.84 -4.70
C ALA A 196 -7.40 4.45 -6.12
N ASN A 197 -7.24 3.62 -7.16
CA ASN A 197 -7.36 4.07 -8.55
C ASN A 197 -8.77 4.57 -8.90
N LEU A 198 -9.81 3.95 -8.35
CA LEU A 198 -11.20 4.43 -8.52
C LEU A 198 -11.44 5.74 -7.78
N THR A 199 -10.86 5.89 -6.58
CA THR A 199 -10.97 7.10 -5.75
C THR A 199 -10.32 8.31 -6.41
N ASP A 200 -9.28 8.09 -7.22
CA ASP A 200 -8.55 9.16 -7.95
C ASP A 200 -9.35 9.74 -9.14
N GLY A 201 -10.58 9.30 -9.33
CA GLY A 201 -11.49 9.85 -10.35
C GLY A 201 -12.02 11.26 -10.04
N LEU A 202 -11.95 11.72 -8.79
CA LEU A 202 -12.43 13.03 -8.34
C LEU A 202 -11.29 13.87 -7.77
N ASP A 203 -11.26 15.16 -8.12
CA ASP A 203 -10.22 16.09 -7.70
C ASP A 203 -10.12 16.18 -6.18
N GLY A 204 -8.94 15.90 -5.66
CA GLY A 204 -8.61 16.00 -4.24
C GLY A 204 -9.12 14.85 -3.37
N LEU A 205 -9.96 13.94 -3.87
CA LEU A 205 -10.51 12.85 -3.06
C LEU A 205 -9.43 11.86 -2.64
N ALA A 206 -8.63 11.37 -3.58
CA ALA A 206 -7.52 10.46 -3.27
C ALA A 206 -6.45 11.13 -2.41
N ALA A 207 -6.06 12.36 -2.73
CA ALA A 207 -5.08 13.10 -1.96
C ALA A 207 -5.58 13.45 -0.55
N GLY A 208 -6.84 13.84 -0.40
CA GLY A 208 -7.45 14.18 0.88
C GLY A 208 -7.57 12.96 1.80
N SER A 209 -8.12 11.86 1.29
CA SER A 209 -8.23 10.60 2.06
C SER A 209 -6.86 10.05 2.46
N SER A 210 -5.88 10.07 1.56
CA SER A 210 -4.51 9.65 1.85
C SER A 210 -3.83 10.53 2.90
N ALA A 211 -4.08 11.84 2.88
CA ALA A 211 -3.56 12.76 3.88
C ALA A 211 -4.12 12.47 5.28
N ILE A 212 -5.44 12.21 5.39
CA ILE A 212 -6.08 11.86 6.66
C ILE A 212 -5.50 10.56 7.21
N ILE A 213 -5.39 9.52 6.37
CA ILE A 213 -4.81 8.23 6.75
C ILE A 213 -3.35 8.41 7.20
N GLY A 214 -2.56 9.17 6.43
CA GLY A 214 -1.15 9.42 6.73
C GLY A 214 -0.95 10.16 8.07
N VAL A 215 -1.77 11.16 8.35
CA VAL A 215 -1.75 11.88 9.65
C VAL A 215 -2.14 10.95 10.80
N ALA A 216 -3.21 10.16 10.64
CA ALA A 216 -3.65 9.23 11.67
C ALA A 216 -2.57 8.18 11.99
N LEU A 217 -1.97 7.56 10.95
CA LEU A 217 -0.86 6.61 11.13
C LEU A 217 0.39 7.27 11.74
N GLY A 218 0.69 8.51 11.36
CA GLY A 218 1.80 9.26 11.93
C GLY A 218 1.63 9.55 13.42
N ILE A 219 0.42 9.90 13.85
CA ILE A 219 0.11 10.09 15.27
C ILE A 219 0.24 8.76 16.04
N LEU A 220 -0.34 7.68 15.50
CA LEU A 220 -0.24 6.36 16.13
C LEU A 220 1.19 5.84 16.23
N ALA A 221 2.04 6.16 15.27
CA ALA A 221 3.44 5.74 15.29
C ALA A 221 4.30 6.55 16.28
N TYR A 222 3.85 7.76 16.68
CA TYR A 222 4.53 8.62 17.64
C TYR A 222 4.13 8.31 19.09
N MET A 223 2.91 7.81 19.34
CA MET A 223 2.42 7.41 20.67
C MET A 223 3.05 6.09 21.14
#